data_e7e4e47c93e235fea61635e38437b8ab
#
_entry.id   e7e4e47c93e235fea61635e38437b8ab
#
_cell.length_a   1.000
_cell.length_b   1.000
_cell.length_c   1.000
_cell.angle_alpha   90.00
_cell.angle_beta   90.00
_cell.angle_gamma   90.00
#
_symmetry.space_group_name_H-M   'P 1'
#
loop_
_entity.id
_entity.type
_entity.pdbx_description
1 polymer ?
#
loop_
_entity_poly.entity_id
_entity_poly.type
_entity_poly.pdbx_seq_one_letter_code
_entity_poly.pdbx_strand_id
1 'polypeptide(L)'
;MKLRAVARMSRTYAAFSLVLLAATVGAASAAESPFVGTWQLNVEKSKLAGETFSYTATPTGFQYSNGSTVKFDFATDGKDYPVIAGRTVSWTQNGNNTWDSVYKDGHGTVLSKVHRVLSADGKTMTVISTDYHADGTTSQETDIRERVSGGPGLAGTWKEVKVKVTSHTLIISMPSAGHVKYENPRQKQILEGPLDGTPSRVQGPIAPEGTVAFKQPGSNKLTWTFASKGTVLQQGEDTVSSDGKTLTSVSWFPGKESEKTIEVFDKQ
;
A
#
# COMPACT_ATOMS: atom_id res chain seq x y z
N MET A 1 16.17 -39.40 2.35
CA MET A 1 17.28 -40.22 1.76
C MET A 1 18.26 -39.29 1.05
N LYS A 2 19.51 -39.41 1.45
CA LYS A 2 20.68 -38.59 1.09
C LYS A 2 21.08 -38.76 -0.41
N LEU A 3 21.76 -37.73 -0.99
CA LEU A 3 23.11 -37.71 -1.59
C LEU A 3 23.19 -36.50 -2.55
N ARG A 4 24.03 -35.49 -2.39
CA ARG A 4 25.48 -35.30 -2.51
C ARG A 4 26.09 -35.80 -3.84
N ALA A 5 26.73 -34.87 -4.62
CA ALA A 5 28.14 -34.77 -5.03
C ALA A 5 28.26 -33.80 -6.21
N VAL A 6 28.99 -32.68 -6.14
CA VAL A 6 30.44 -32.44 -6.27
C VAL A 6 31.06 -33.03 -7.53
N ALA A 7 31.57 -32.17 -8.43
CA ALA A 7 32.88 -32.29 -9.06
C ALA A 7 33.35 -31.00 -9.74
N ARG A 8 34.51 -30.54 -9.27
CA ARG A 8 35.41 -29.56 -9.92
C ARG A 8 36.13 -30.24 -11.09
N MET A 9 36.47 -29.47 -12.14
CA MET A 9 37.77 -29.63 -12.81
C MET A 9 38.22 -28.37 -13.53
N SER A 10 39.50 -28.09 -13.37
CA SER A 10 40.22 -26.89 -13.77
C SER A 10 41.13 -27.14 -15.01
N ARG A 11 41.60 -26.00 -15.58
CA ARG A 11 42.80 -25.79 -16.46
C ARG A 11 42.55 -26.01 -17.97
N THR A 12 43.07 -25.21 -18.92
CA THR A 12 44.40 -24.63 -19.09
C THR A 12 44.39 -23.54 -20.18
N TYR A 13 45.37 -22.67 -20.13
CA TYR A 13 45.73 -21.50 -20.93
C TYR A 13 45.86 -21.71 -22.44
N ALA A 14 45.50 -20.68 -23.24
CA ALA A 14 46.24 -20.28 -24.44
C ALA A 14 46.06 -18.76 -24.65
N ALA A 15 47.17 -18.03 -24.56
CA ALA A 15 47.28 -16.63 -24.85
C ALA A 15 47.23 -16.38 -26.38
N PHE A 16 46.30 -15.49 -26.82
CA PHE A 16 46.41 -14.85 -28.15
C PHE A 16 46.22 -13.36 -27.92
N SER A 17 47.33 -12.64 -28.07
CA SER A 17 47.33 -11.17 -28.07
C SER A 17 46.82 -10.70 -29.43
N LEU A 18 45.58 -10.24 -29.45
CA LEU A 18 45.01 -9.49 -30.56
C LEU A 18 44.86 -8.03 -30.07
N VAL A 19 45.72 -7.15 -30.56
CA VAL A 19 45.56 -5.70 -30.38
C VAL A 19 44.36 -5.26 -31.21
N LEU A 20 43.20 -5.19 -30.60
CA LEU A 20 42.05 -4.53 -31.19
C LEU A 20 42.03 -3.08 -30.69
N LEU A 21 42.21 -2.19 -31.63
CA LEU A 21 41.98 -0.76 -31.45
C LEU A 21 40.48 -0.56 -31.16
N ALA A 22 40.09 -0.65 -29.89
CA ALA A 22 38.72 -0.37 -29.48
C ALA A 22 38.47 1.14 -29.58
N ALA A 23 37.79 1.55 -30.64
CA ALA A 23 37.06 2.80 -30.61
C ALA A 23 36.10 2.73 -29.41
N THR A 24 36.42 3.46 -28.34
CA THR A 24 35.51 3.68 -27.21
C THR A 24 34.35 4.51 -27.72
N VAL A 25 33.33 3.86 -28.27
CA VAL A 25 32.01 4.45 -28.32
C VAL A 25 31.61 4.55 -26.85
N GLY A 26 31.72 5.77 -26.31
CA GLY A 26 31.21 6.06 -24.98
C GLY A 26 29.75 5.68 -24.97
N ALA A 27 29.41 4.54 -24.41
CA ALA A 27 28.05 4.25 -24.03
C ALA A 27 27.68 5.35 -23.05
N ALA A 28 26.90 6.32 -23.52
CA ALA A 28 26.22 7.23 -22.62
C ALA A 28 25.45 6.34 -21.66
N SER A 29 25.91 6.24 -20.43
CA SER A 29 25.19 5.57 -19.34
C SER A 29 23.83 6.26 -19.33
N ALA A 30 22.78 5.55 -19.72
CA ALA A 30 21.44 6.07 -19.53
C ALA A 30 21.34 6.46 -18.06
N ALA A 31 21.08 7.74 -17.80
CA ALA A 31 20.98 8.21 -16.42
C ALA A 31 19.97 7.31 -15.70
N GLU A 32 20.37 6.81 -14.55
CA GLU A 32 19.50 5.94 -13.73
C GLU A 32 18.20 6.71 -13.45
N SER A 33 17.06 6.01 -13.54
CA SER A 33 15.76 6.62 -13.29
C SER A 33 15.75 7.28 -11.89
N PRO A 34 15.28 8.52 -11.74
CA PRO A 34 15.27 9.22 -10.46
C PRO A 34 14.45 8.48 -9.39
N PHE A 35 13.55 7.59 -9.81
CA PHE A 35 12.75 6.78 -8.90
C PHE A 35 13.54 5.68 -8.20
N VAL A 36 14.62 5.18 -8.82
CA VAL A 36 15.39 4.07 -8.27
C VAL A 36 16.04 4.45 -6.94
N GLY A 37 15.81 3.61 -5.94
CA GLY A 37 16.40 3.78 -4.61
C GLY A 37 15.54 3.25 -3.48
N THR A 38 16.04 3.48 -2.28
CA THR A 38 15.35 3.21 -1.02
C THR A 38 14.78 4.53 -0.51
N TRP A 39 13.51 4.53 -0.17
CA TRP A 39 12.74 5.69 0.24
C TRP A 39 12.15 5.47 1.61
N GLN A 40 12.37 6.39 2.55
CA GLN A 40 11.85 6.33 3.91
C GLN A 40 10.72 7.34 4.09
N LEU A 41 9.53 6.89 4.52
CA LEU A 41 8.40 7.79 4.76
C LEU A 41 8.76 8.85 5.81
N ASN A 42 8.61 10.10 5.43
CA ASN A 42 8.71 11.27 6.31
C ASN A 42 7.31 11.68 6.77
N VAL A 43 6.91 11.21 7.94
CA VAL A 43 5.55 11.43 8.48
C VAL A 43 5.27 12.93 8.68
N GLU A 44 6.27 13.72 9.07
CA GLU A 44 6.11 15.16 9.36
C GLU A 44 5.84 15.98 8.10
N LYS A 45 6.40 15.57 6.95
CA LYS A 45 6.16 16.22 5.65
C LYS A 45 4.88 15.73 4.97
N SER A 46 4.29 14.64 5.45
CA SER A 46 3.14 13.98 4.83
C SER A 46 1.81 14.54 5.31
N LYS A 47 0.80 14.50 4.43
CA LYS A 47 -0.59 14.76 4.78
C LYS A 47 -1.36 13.45 4.66
N LEU A 48 -1.53 12.76 5.78
CA LEU A 48 -2.10 11.42 5.85
C LEU A 48 -3.59 11.39 6.22
N ALA A 49 -4.12 12.49 6.77
CA ALA A 49 -5.52 12.62 7.15
C ALA A 49 -6.35 13.36 6.10
N GLY A 50 -7.67 13.16 6.15
CA GLY A 50 -8.63 13.89 5.33
C GLY A 50 -9.67 13.02 4.65
N GLU A 51 -9.50 11.69 4.69
CA GLU A 51 -10.46 10.75 4.13
C GLU A 51 -11.78 10.73 4.92
N THR A 52 -12.85 10.45 4.20
CA THR A 52 -14.21 10.39 4.76
C THR A 52 -14.80 8.99 4.57
N PHE A 53 -15.34 8.43 5.64
CA PHE A 53 -15.95 7.09 5.68
C PHE A 53 -17.36 7.16 6.24
N SER A 54 -18.19 6.19 5.93
CA SER A 54 -19.49 6.04 6.54
C SER A 54 -19.75 4.63 7.04
N TYR A 55 -20.50 4.55 8.13
CA TYR A 55 -21.13 3.34 8.64
C TYR A 55 -22.63 3.58 8.65
N THR A 56 -23.35 2.87 7.82
CA THR A 56 -24.82 2.96 7.75
C THR A 56 -25.41 1.75 8.48
N ALA A 57 -26.26 1.99 9.45
CA ALA A 57 -26.97 0.90 10.13
C ALA A 57 -27.92 0.20 9.15
N THR A 58 -27.96 -1.14 9.21
CA THR A 58 -28.81 -2.02 8.43
C THR A 58 -29.63 -2.91 9.38
N PRO A 59 -30.67 -3.61 8.93
CA PRO A 59 -31.44 -4.54 9.78
C PRO A 59 -30.59 -5.65 10.42
N THR A 60 -29.45 -6.01 9.82
CA THR A 60 -28.58 -7.11 10.25
C THR A 60 -27.21 -6.68 10.76
N GLY A 61 -26.95 -5.37 10.84
CA GLY A 61 -25.63 -4.85 11.26
C GLY A 61 -25.34 -3.49 10.67
N PHE A 62 -24.25 -3.38 9.91
CA PHE A 62 -23.77 -2.15 9.33
C PHE A 62 -23.26 -2.35 7.90
N GLN A 63 -23.32 -1.29 7.11
CA GLN A 63 -22.61 -1.18 5.86
C GLN A 63 -21.49 -0.14 6.01
N TYR A 64 -20.25 -0.53 5.73
CA TYR A 64 -19.13 0.39 5.55
C TYR A 64 -19.09 0.93 4.13
N SER A 65 -18.71 2.19 3.97
CA SER A 65 -18.36 2.78 2.67
C SER A 65 -17.27 3.83 2.83
N ASN A 66 -16.28 3.83 1.92
CA ASN A 66 -15.34 4.94 1.80
C ASN A 66 -15.87 6.10 0.92
N GLY A 67 -17.16 6.07 0.58
CA GLY A 67 -17.79 7.06 -0.31
C GLY A 67 -17.39 6.92 -1.79
N SER A 68 -16.68 5.84 -2.16
CA SER A 68 -16.25 5.51 -3.51
C SER A 68 -16.54 4.04 -3.83
N THR A 69 -15.56 3.29 -4.26
CA THR A 69 -15.67 1.91 -4.75
C THR A 69 -15.61 0.86 -3.65
N VAL A 70 -15.18 1.20 -2.44
CA VAL A 70 -15.10 0.26 -1.32
C VAL A 70 -16.37 0.31 -0.49
N LYS A 71 -17.13 -0.78 -0.51
CA LYS A 71 -18.36 -0.96 0.26
C LYS A 71 -18.50 -2.43 0.65
N PHE A 72 -18.87 -2.68 1.91
CA PHE A 72 -19.16 -4.04 2.40
C PHE A 72 -20.08 -3.99 3.62
N ASP A 73 -20.84 -5.07 3.80
CA ASP A 73 -21.74 -5.27 4.94
C ASP A 73 -21.07 -6.12 6.02
N PHE A 74 -21.38 -5.87 7.28
CA PHE A 74 -20.90 -6.63 8.43
C PHE A 74 -21.86 -6.56 9.61
N ALA A 75 -21.83 -7.54 10.49
CA ALA A 75 -22.42 -7.47 11.81
C ALA A 75 -21.32 -7.48 12.88
N THR A 76 -21.70 -7.12 14.12
CA THR A 76 -20.76 -7.14 15.28
C THR A 76 -20.85 -8.45 16.06
N ASP A 77 -21.00 -9.57 15.34
CA ASP A 77 -21.23 -10.93 15.88
C ASP A 77 -19.97 -11.81 15.89
N GLY A 78 -18.82 -11.24 15.52
CA GLY A 78 -17.52 -11.93 15.49
C GLY A 78 -17.29 -12.84 14.30
N LYS A 79 -18.24 -12.94 13.36
CA LYS A 79 -18.06 -13.74 12.14
C LYS A 79 -17.26 -12.98 11.10
N ASP A 80 -16.65 -13.73 10.18
CA ASP A 80 -15.91 -13.16 9.04
C ASP A 80 -16.86 -12.75 7.92
N TYR A 81 -16.77 -11.51 7.49
CA TYR A 81 -17.49 -10.92 6.36
C TYR A 81 -16.52 -10.59 5.23
N PRO A 82 -16.91 -10.86 3.97
CA PRO A 82 -16.04 -10.55 2.84
C PRO A 82 -15.88 -9.03 2.66
N VAL A 83 -14.66 -8.63 2.37
CA VAL A 83 -14.30 -7.27 1.97
C VAL A 83 -13.62 -7.30 0.60
N ILE A 84 -12.94 -6.23 0.21
CA ILE A 84 -12.26 -6.17 -1.09
C ILE A 84 -10.99 -7.04 -1.14
N ALA A 85 -10.54 -7.33 -2.36
CA ALA A 85 -9.25 -7.96 -2.66
C ALA A 85 -9.03 -9.34 -2.00
N GLY A 86 -10.10 -10.12 -1.83
CA GLY A 86 -10.03 -11.48 -1.27
C GLY A 86 -9.82 -11.54 0.24
N ARG A 87 -10.07 -10.45 0.95
CA ARG A 87 -9.95 -10.36 2.40
C ARG A 87 -11.28 -10.59 3.10
N THR A 88 -11.21 -10.83 4.40
CA THR A 88 -12.38 -10.83 5.30
C THR A 88 -12.15 -9.88 6.48
N VAL A 89 -13.23 -9.50 7.14
CA VAL A 89 -13.22 -8.77 8.41
C VAL A 89 -14.24 -9.34 9.35
N SER A 90 -13.84 -9.51 10.61
CA SER A 90 -14.79 -9.78 11.72
C SER A 90 -14.87 -8.56 12.63
N TRP A 91 -16.06 -8.31 13.18
CA TRP A 91 -16.31 -7.21 14.09
C TRP A 91 -16.96 -7.70 15.36
N THR A 92 -16.55 -7.13 16.49
CA THR A 92 -17.19 -7.31 17.79
C THR A 92 -17.45 -5.96 18.44
N GLN A 93 -18.55 -5.83 19.16
CA GLN A 93 -18.82 -4.65 19.98
C GLN A 93 -18.55 -5.00 21.44
N ASN A 94 -17.67 -4.22 22.10
CA ASN A 94 -17.26 -4.40 23.48
C ASN A 94 -17.78 -3.24 24.33
N GLY A 95 -19.03 -3.30 24.75
CA GLY A 95 -19.73 -2.19 25.41
C GLY A 95 -20.36 -1.20 24.43
N ASN A 96 -20.79 -0.03 24.94
CA ASN A 96 -21.61 0.89 24.15
C ASN A 96 -20.83 1.73 23.14
N ASN A 97 -19.53 1.97 23.40
CA ASN A 97 -18.72 2.94 22.66
C ASN A 97 -17.42 2.32 22.11
N THR A 98 -17.29 1.00 22.08
CA THR A 98 -16.05 0.34 21.70
C THR A 98 -16.33 -0.80 20.72
N TRP A 99 -15.55 -0.84 19.64
CA TRP A 99 -15.60 -1.88 18.61
C TRP A 99 -14.22 -2.37 18.25
N ASP A 100 -14.08 -3.69 18.17
CA ASP A 100 -12.89 -4.32 17.64
C ASP A 100 -13.16 -4.97 16.29
N SER A 101 -12.18 -4.95 15.40
CA SER A 101 -12.24 -5.72 14.16
C SER A 101 -10.91 -6.37 13.82
N VAL A 102 -10.99 -7.52 13.14
CA VAL A 102 -9.83 -8.30 12.69
C VAL A 102 -9.92 -8.49 11.19
N TYR A 103 -8.96 -7.96 10.46
CA TYR A 103 -8.82 -8.16 9.02
C TYR A 103 -7.92 -9.37 8.76
N LYS A 104 -8.33 -10.22 7.83
CA LYS A 104 -7.60 -11.42 7.43
C LYS A 104 -7.44 -11.49 5.93
N ASP A 105 -6.39 -12.17 5.47
CA ASP A 105 -6.25 -12.57 4.06
C ASP A 105 -7.20 -13.72 3.69
N GLY A 106 -7.18 -14.13 2.41
CA GLY A 106 -8.00 -15.24 1.91
C GLY A 106 -7.66 -16.62 2.50
N HIS A 107 -6.58 -16.73 3.27
CA HIS A 107 -6.13 -17.94 3.95
C HIS A 107 -6.41 -17.90 5.47
N GLY A 108 -7.00 -16.81 5.97
CA GLY A 108 -7.31 -16.63 7.38
C GLY A 108 -6.16 -16.04 8.21
N THR A 109 -5.04 -15.66 7.59
CA THR A 109 -3.93 -15.00 8.28
C THR A 109 -4.35 -13.60 8.72
N VAL A 110 -4.12 -13.27 9.98
CA VAL A 110 -4.43 -11.93 10.50
C VAL A 110 -3.49 -10.91 9.86
N LEU A 111 -4.05 -9.91 9.20
CA LEU A 111 -3.35 -8.78 8.61
C LEU A 111 -3.35 -7.58 9.54
N SER A 112 -4.49 -7.30 10.19
CA SER A 112 -4.64 -6.14 11.06
C SER A 112 -5.69 -6.39 12.13
N LYS A 113 -5.47 -5.78 13.31
CA LYS A 113 -6.47 -5.64 14.37
C LYS A 113 -6.73 -4.16 14.59
N VAL A 114 -8.00 -3.80 14.67
CA VAL A 114 -8.40 -2.38 14.80
C VAL A 114 -9.32 -2.22 15.99
N HIS A 115 -8.92 -1.34 16.89
CA HIS A 115 -9.66 -0.95 18.08
C HIS A 115 -10.24 0.45 17.90
N ARG A 116 -11.54 0.62 18.16
CA ARG A 116 -12.25 1.89 18.00
C ARG A 116 -12.93 2.27 19.28
N VAL A 117 -12.72 3.51 19.70
CA VAL A 117 -13.33 4.09 20.90
C VAL A 117 -14.03 5.40 20.53
N LEU A 118 -15.34 5.44 20.75
CA LEU A 118 -16.14 6.66 20.60
C LEU A 118 -16.08 7.48 21.88
N SER A 119 -15.86 8.78 21.75
CA SER A 119 -15.93 9.72 22.87
C SER A 119 -17.33 9.73 23.52
N ALA A 120 -17.40 10.12 24.78
CA ALA A 120 -18.65 10.14 25.54
C ALA A 120 -19.73 11.05 24.92
N ASP A 121 -19.31 12.13 24.25
CA ASP A 121 -20.21 13.06 23.54
C ASP A 121 -20.58 12.57 22.12
N GLY A 122 -20.03 11.45 21.68
CA GLY A 122 -20.28 10.84 20.39
C GLY A 122 -19.71 11.59 19.19
N LYS A 123 -18.85 12.61 19.39
CA LYS A 123 -18.37 13.47 18.31
C LYS A 123 -17.04 13.01 17.71
N THR A 124 -16.24 12.29 18.49
CA THR A 124 -14.90 11.89 18.08
C THR A 124 -14.73 10.38 18.23
N MET A 125 -14.06 9.75 17.29
CA MET A 125 -13.67 8.33 17.35
C MET A 125 -12.16 8.22 17.26
N THR A 126 -11.54 7.59 18.25
CA THR A 126 -10.15 7.17 18.18
C THR A 126 -10.09 5.76 17.61
N VAL A 127 -9.29 5.58 16.57
CA VAL A 127 -9.08 4.30 15.89
C VAL A 127 -7.60 3.93 16.00
N ILE A 128 -7.31 2.79 16.58
CA ILE A 128 -5.96 2.25 16.71
C ILE A 128 -5.90 0.97 15.90
N SER A 129 -5.08 0.99 14.85
CA SER A 129 -4.81 -0.17 14.01
C SER A 129 -3.44 -0.75 14.37
N THR A 130 -3.37 -2.07 14.53
CA THR A 130 -2.12 -2.81 14.66
C THR A 130 -2.00 -3.74 13.47
N ASP A 131 -1.04 -3.48 12.59
CA ASP A 131 -0.75 -4.28 11.42
C ASP A 131 0.29 -5.34 11.73
N TYR A 132 0.05 -6.55 11.23
CA TYR A 132 0.94 -7.71 11.35
C TYR A 132 1.63 -7.92 10.01
N HIS A 133 2.95 -7.80 10.02
CA HIS A 133 3.74 -7.85 8.79
C HIS A 133 4.25 -9.25 8.49
N ALA A 134 4.50 -9.52 7.22
CA ALA A 134 4.98 -10.81 6.76
C ALA A 134 6.40 -11.17 7.25
N ASP A 135 7.17 -10.19 7.73
CA ASP A 135 8.47 -10.38 8.38
C ASP A 135 8.38 -10.70 9.88
N GLY A 136 7.14 -10.77 10.43
CA GLY A 136 6.87 -11.04 11.83
C GLY A 136 6.86 -9.78 12.74
N THR A 137 7.13 -8.61 12.19
CA THR A 137 7.05 -7.35 12.93
C THR A 137 5.61 -6.81 12.96
N THR A 138 5.37 -5.81 13.78
CA THR A 138 4.10 -5.08 13.81
C THR A 138 4.33 -3.58 13.65
N SER A 139 3.34 -2.87 13.15
CA SER A 139 3.26 -1.41 13.21
C SER A 139 1.93 -0.96 13.77
N GLN A 140 1.90 0.27 14.24
CA GLN A 140 0.68 0.85 14.78
C GLN A 140 0.37 2.16 14.09
N GLU A 141 -0.92 2.36 13.80
CA GLU A 141 -1.48 3.60 13.33
C GLU A 141 -2.55 4.07 14.32
N THR A 142 -2.66 5.38 14.50
CA THR A 142 -3.73 5.99 15.30
C THR A 142 -4.38 7.09 14.49
N ASP A 143 -5.69 6.94 14.27
CA ASP A 143 -6.53 7.94 13.61
C ASP A 143 -7.44 8.61 14.63
N ILE A 144 -7.62 9.90 14.49
CA ILE A 144 -8.70 10.64 15.11
C ILE A 144 -9.71 11.01 14.02
N ARG A 145 -10.95 10.62 14.24
CA ARG A 145 -12.05 10.90 13.31
C ARG A 145 -13.09 11.76 13.98
N GLU A 146 -13.54 12.79 13.29
CA GLU A 146 -14.66 13.63 13.72
C GLU A 146 -15.94 13.20 13.00
N ARG A 147 -17.05 13.23 13.74
CA ARG A 147 -18.36 12.93 13.17
C ARG A 147 -18.82 14.10 12.30
N VAL A 148 -19.06 13.83 11.02
CA VAL A 148 -19.61 14.80 10.07
C VAL A 148 -21.14 14.80 10.12
N SER A 149 -21.73 13.60 10.22
CA SER A 149 -23.19 13.41 10.29
C SER A 149 -23.54 12.06 10.89
N GLY A 150 -24.82 11.84 11.18
CA GLY A 150 -25.38 10.57 11.64
C GLY A 150 -25.81 10.57 13.10
N GLY A 151 -26.28 9.40 13.55
CA GLY A 151 -26.86 9.16 14.86
C GLY A 151 -25.85 8.73 15.94
N PRO A 152 -26.33 8.23 17.08
CA PRO A 152 -25.47 7.71 18.13
C PRO A 152 -24.72 6.45 17.71
N GLY A 153 -23.68 6.10 18.46
CA GLY A 153 -22.87 4.89 18.23
C GLY A 153 -21.99 4.97 17.00
N LEU A 154 -21.76 3.83 16.35
CA LEU A 154 -20.87 3.71 15.18
C LEU A 154 -21.45 4.38 13.92
N ALA A 155 -22.80 4.32 13.77
CA ALA A 155 -23.48 4.81 12.57
C ALA A 155 -23.24 6.29 12.33
N GLY A 156 -22.89 6.66 11.10
CA GLY A 156 -22.63 8.04 10.69
C GLY A 156 -21.53 8.16 9.67
N THR A 157 -21.27 9.40 9.26
CA THR A 157 -20.15 9.79 8.41
C THR A 157 -19.05 10.37 9.28
N TRP A 158 -17.83 9.90 9.05
CA TRP A 158 -16.66 10.22 9.83
C TRP A 158 -15.56 10.76 8.92
N LYS A 159 -14.89 11.82 9.34
CA LYS A 159 -13.74 12.39 8.63
C LYS A 159 -12.48 12.24 9.46
N GLU A 160 -11.42 11.74 8.88
CA GLU A 160 -10.10 11.76 9.50
C GLU A 160 -9.59 13.19 9.63
N VAL A 161 -9.21 13.56 10.84
CA VAL A 161 -8.66 14.88 11.14
C VAL A 161 -7.21 14.80 11.60
N LYS A 162 -6.76 13.61 12.04
CA LYS A 162 -5.39 13.36 12.43
C LYS A 162 -5.05 11.89 12.23
N VAL A 163 -3.91 11.64 11.63
CA VAL A 163 -3.34 10.29 11.44
C VAL A 163 -1.89 10.30 11.94
N LYS A 164 -1.54 9.32 12.75
CA LYS A 164 -0.18 9.04 13.20
C LYS A 164 0.19 7.62 12.81
N VAL A 165 1.20 7.46 11.98
CA VAL A 165 1.68 6.17 11.48
C VAL A 165 3.11 5.89 11.93
N THR A 166 3.50 4.62 11.90
CA THR A 166 4.90 4.22 11.96
C THR A 166 5.52 4.41 10.58
N SER A 167 6.64 5.13 10.50
CA SER A 167 7.40 5.29 9.27
C SER A 167 7.80 3.93 8.67
N HIS A 168 7.77 3.82 7.36
CA HIS A 168 8.08 2.60 6.61
C HIS A 168 8.97 2.88 5.41
N THR A 169 9.57 1.82 4.88
CA THR A 169 10.48 1.87 3.74
C THR A 169 9.77 1.38 2.47
N LEU A 170 10.01 2.08 1.39
CA LEU A 170 9.64 1.71 0.02
C LEU A 170 10.91 1.58 -0.81
N ILE A 171 11.07 0.46 -1.54
CA ILE A 171 12.17 0.26 -2.46
C ILE A 171 11.62 0.31 -3.87
N ILE A 172 12.20 1.16 -4.71
CA ILE A 172 11.82 1.27 -6.12
C ILE A 172 13.02 0.87 -6.99
N SER A 173 12.77 0.00 -7.94
CA SER A 173 13.74 -0.44 -8.94
C SER A 173 13.13 -0.50 -10.33
N MET A 174 14.00 -0.49 -11.34
CA MET A 174 13.64 -0.66 -12.76
C MET A 174 14.29 -1.96 -13.25
N PRO A 175 13.63 -3.14 -13.07
CA PRO A 175 14.25 -4.44 -13.34
C PRO A 175 14.56 -4.66 -14.81
N SER A 176 13.90 -3.94 -15.71
CA SER A 176 14.18 -3.89 -17.15
C SER A 176 13.70 -2.59 -17.74
N ALA A 177 14.09 -2.30 -19.00
CA ALA A 177 13.60 -1.12 -19.71
C ALA A 177 12.06 -1.12 -19.78
N GLY A 178 11.45 0.01 -19.41
CA GLY A 178 9.99 0.16 -19.42
C GLY A 178 9.23 -0.62 -18.35
N HIS A 179 9.90 -1.14 -17.31
CA HIS A 179 9.28 -1.78 -16.14
C HIS A 179 9.67 -1.08 -14.84
N VAL A 180 8.75 -1.05 -13.90
CA VAL A 180 8.98 -0.54 -12.55
C VAL A 180 8.55 -1.59 -11.53
N LYS A 181 9.28 -1.65 -10.41
CA LYS A 181 8.98 -2.51 -9.27
C LYS A 181 9.02 -1.67 -7.99
N TYR A 182 7.95 -1.72 -7.24
CA TYR A 182 7.81 -1.18 -5.89
C TYR A 182 7.79 -2.34 -4.90
N GLU A 183 8.62 -2.27 -3.88
CA GLU A 183 8.68 -3.28 -2.82
C GLU A 183 8.46 -2.62 -1.46
N ASN A 184 7.55 -3.17 -0.69
CA ASN A 184 7.49 -2.97 0.75
C ASN A 184 8.07 -4.22 1.43
N PRO A 185 9.32 -4.20 1.89
CA PRO A 185 9.98 -5.41 2.43
C PRO A 185 9.28 -5.97 3.67
N ARG A 186 8.78 -5.09 4.54
CA ARG A 186 8.07 -5.47 5.77
C ARG A 186 6.81 -6.27 5.46
N GLN A 187 6.07 -5.87 4.45
CA GLN A 187 4.84 -6.53 4.02
C GLN A 187 5.08 -7.69 3.04
N LYS A 188 6.31 -7.86 2.54
CA LYS A 188 6.62 -8.73 1.40
C LYS A 188 5.68 -8.48 0.22
N GLN A 189 5.29 -7.20 0.05
CA GLN A 189 4.38 -6.76 -1.00
C GLN A 189 5.19 -6.23 -2.16
N ILE A 190 4.88 -6.71 -3.37
CA ILE A 190 5.51 -6.28 -4.61
C ILE A 190 4.44 -5.82 -5.59
N LEU A 191 4.64 -4.61 -6.10
CA LEU A 191 3.88 -4.03 -7.19
C LEU A 191 4.84 -3.88 -8.37
N GLU A 192 4.73 -4.73 -9.38
CA GLU A 192 5.64 -4.73 -10.53
C GLU A 192 4.83 -4.75 -11.81
N GLY A 193 5.26 -3.96 -12.80
CA GLY A 193 4.60 -3.94 -14.09
C GLY A 193 5.26 -3.02 -15.11
N PRO A 194 4.83 -3.12 -16.38
CA PRO A 194 5.29 -2.24 -17.44
C PRO A 194 4.77 -0.81 -17.23
N LEU A 195 5.51 0.15 -17.80
CA LEU A 195 5.19 1.59 -17.72
C LEU A 195 4.25 2.07 -18.81
N ASP A 196 3.57 1.17 -19.51
CA ASP A 196 2.63 1.44 -20.61
C ASP A 196 1.15 1.47 -20.16
N GLY A 197 0.88 1.12 -18.90
CA GLY A 197 -0.47 1.05 -18.35
C GLY A 197 -1.09 -0.34 -18.38
N THR A 198 -0.38 -1.36 -18.83
CA THR A 198 -0.85 -2.75 -18.79
C THR A 198 -0.95 -3.22 -17.33
N PRO A 199 -2.12 -3.73 -16.88
CA PRO A 199 -2.27 -4.22 -15.52
C PRO A 199 -1.43 -5.46 -15.27
N SER A 200 -0.73 -5.48 -14.15
CA SER A 200 0.03 -6.62 -13.63
C SER A 200 -0.52 -7.07 -12.29
N ARG A 201 -0.43 -8.37 -12.01
CA ARG A 201 -0.90 -8.93 -10.73
C ARG A 201 0.01 -8.49 -9.59
N VAL A 202 -0.60 -8.04 -8.52
CA VAL A 202 0.10 -7.71 -7.26
C VAL A 202 0.58 -9.00 -6.59
N GLN A 203 1.80 -8.99 -6.05
CA GLN A 203 2.38 -10.11 -5.33
C GLN A 203 2.43 -9.80 -3.84
N GLY A 204 2.14 -10.80 -3.02
CA GLY A 204 2.15 -10.68 -1.56
C GLY A 204 0.76 -10.85 -0.92
N PRO A 205 0.70 -10.91 0.43
CA PRO A 205 -0.50 -11.31 1.15
C PRO A 205 -1.59 -10.22 1.23
N ILE A 206 -1.21 -8.94 1.01
CA ILE A 206 -2.12 -7.82 1.30
C ILE A 206 -3.26 -7.72 0.28
N ALA A 207 -3.02 -8.06 -0.98
CA ALA A 207 -4.01 -7.94 -2.04
C ALA A 207 -3.90 -9.05 -3.08
N PRO A 208 -4.21 -10.31 -2.72
CA PRO A 208 -4.01 -11.48 -3.60
C PRO A 208 -4.81 -11.44 -4.90
N GLU A 209 -5.91 -10.68 -4.96
CA GLU A 209 -6.73 -10.47 -6.15
C GLU A 209 -6.50 -9.09 -6.79
N GLY A 210 -5.46 -8.37 -6.34
CA GLY A 210 -5.14 -7.03 -6.82
C GLY A 210 -4.35 -7.02 -8.11
N THR A 211 -4.53 -5.96 -8.88
CA THR A 211 -3.69 -5.60 -10.02
C THR A 211 -3.21 -4.17 -9.88
N VAL A 212 -2.05 -3.87 -10.44
CA VAL A 212 -1.50 -2.53 -10.54
C VAL A 212 -1.15 -2.25 -12.00
N ALA A 213 -1.42 -1.03 -12.46
CA ALA A 213 -1.01 -0.55 -13.77
C ALA A 213 -0.21 0.74 -13.59
N PHE A 214 0.96 0.83 -14.23
CA PHE A 214 1.85 1.98 -14.15
C PHE A 214 1.95 2.69 -15.49
N LYS A 215 2.07 4.03 -15.46
CA LYS A 215 2.44 4.85 -16.62
C LYS A 215 3.51 5.85 -16.22
N GLN A 216 4.39 6.18 -17.15
CA GLN A 216 5.43 7.19 -16.96
C GLN A 216 5.21 8.38 -17.91
N PRO A 217 4.40 9.38 -17.51
CA PRO A 217 4.13 10.56 -18.35
C PRO A 217 5.32 11.54 -18.43
N GLY A 218 6.32 11.37 -17.60
CA GLY A 218 7.54 12.22 -17.57
C GLY A 218 8.70 11.53 -16.88
N SER A 219 9.91 12.03 -17.03
CA SER A 219 11.12 11.41 -16.47
C SER A 219 11.11 11.30 -14.94
N ASN A 220 10.45 12.23 -14.26
CA ASN A 220 10.33 12.30 -12.80
C ASN A 220 8.90 12.08 -12.30
N LYS A 221 7.99 11.57 -13.16
CA LYS A 221 6.57 11.37 -12.83
C LYS A 221 6.12 10.00 -13.23
N LEU A 222 5.50 9.27 -12.28
CA LEU A 222 4.78 8.02 -12.49
C LEU A 222 3.32 8.21 -12.08
N THR A 223 2.42 7.52 -12.76
CA THR A 223 1.03 7.36 -12.32
C THR A 223 0.75 5.88 -12.16
N TRP A 224 -0.13 5.56 -11.22
CA TRP A 224 -0.52 4.18 -10.98
C TRP A 224 -2.00 4.05 -10.69
N THR A 225 -2.53 2.88 -10.98
CA THR A 225 -3.91 2.51 -10.70
C THR A 225 -3.92 1.14 -10.05
N PHE A 226 -4.50 1.05 -8.86
CA PHE A 226 -4.71 -0.21 -8.16
C PHE A 226 -6.16 -0.64 -8.34
N ALA A 227 -6.37 -1.90 -8.76
CA ALA A 227 -7.70 -2.45 -9.01
C ALA A 227 -7.84 -3.86 -8.42
N SER A 228 -9.07 -4.30 -8.18
CA SER A 228 -9.40 -5.68 -7.86
C SER A 228 -10.62 -6.12 -8.67
N LYS A 229 -10.54 -7.28 -9.31
CA LYS A 229 -11.61 -7.83 -10.17
C LYS A 229 -12.11 -6.81 -11.20
N GLY A 230 -11.21 -6.00 -11.76
CA GLY A 230 -11.53 -4.97 -12.76
C GLY A 230 -12.10 -3.66 -12.20
N THR A 231 -12.40 -3.60 -10.89
CA THR A 231 -12.83 -2.36 -10.25
C THR A 231 -11.63 -1.58 -9.74
N VAL A 232 -11.47 -0.33 -10.17
CA VAL A 232 -10.44 0.58 -9.67
C VAL A 232 -10.75 0.93 -8.22
N LEU A 233 -9.80 0.67 -7.34
CA LEU A 233 -9.93 0.91 -5.90
C LEU A 233 -9.18 2.17 -5.47
N GLN A 234 -8.03 2.45 -6.07
CA GLN A 234 -7.20 3.60 -5.76
C GLN A 234 -6.38 4.02 -6.97
N GLN A 235 -6.10 5.30 -7.07
CA GLN A 235 -5.23 5.89 -8.10
C GLN A 235 -4.19 6.75 -7.41
N GLY A 236 -3.06 6.93 -8.07
CA GLY A 236 -2.02 7.77 -7.52
C GLY A 236 -1.03 8.29 -8.57
N GLU A 237 -0.22 9.20 -8.08
CA GLU A 237 0.79 9.90 -8.82
C GLU A 237 2.03 10.08 -7.94
N ASP A 238 3.16 9.65 -8.44
CA ASP A 238 4.44 9.74 -7.77
C ASP A 238 5.33 10.71 -8.51
N THR A 239 5.96 11.62 -7.80
CA THR A 239 6.86 12.63 -8.36
C THR A 239 8.14 12.67 -7.57
N VAL A 240 9.28 12.59 -8.25
CA VAL A 240 10.60 12.79 -7.65
C VAL A 240 11.02 14.25 -7.85
N SER A 241 11.52 14.87 -6.79
CA SER A 241 12.05 16.24 -6.82
C SER A 241 13.23 16.37 -7.77
N SER A 242 13.50 17.59 -8.25
CA SER A 242 14.57 17.85 -9.21
C SER A 242 15.98 17.51 -8.70
N ASP A 243 16.19 17.52 -7.38
CA ASP A 243 17.44 17.12 -6.73
C ASP A 243 17.53 15.61 -6.47
N GLY A 244 16.48 14.85 -6.81
CA GLY A 244 16.40 13.40 -6.65
C GLY A 244 16.27 12.90 -5.21
N LYS A 245 16.04 13.79 -4.23
CA LYS A 245 16.08 13.42 -2.80
C LYS A 245 14.73 13.19 -2.16
N THR A 246 13.66 13.65 -2.79
CA THR A 246 12.30 13.54 -2.24
C THR A 246 11.38 12.88 -3.26
N LEU A 247 10.64 11.87 -2.83
CA LEU A 247 9.55 11.26 -3.56
C LEU A 247 8.24 11.70 -2.90
N THR A 248 7.34 12.29 -3.68
CA THR A 248 5.99 12.62 -3.23
C THR A 248 5.01 11.69 -3.93
N SER A 249 4.28 10.91 -3.15
CA SER A 249 3.19 10.04 -3.62
C SER A 249 1.87 10.66 -3.21
N VAL A 250 1.02 10.93 -4.19
CA VAL A 250 -0.33 11.49 -3.99
C VAL A 250 -1.34 10.45 -4.43
N SER A 251 -2.23 10.05 -3.54
CA SER A 251 -3.23 9.03 -3.86
C SER A 251 -4.64 9.47 -3.48
N TRP A 252 -5.63 8.87 -4.14
CA TRP A 252 -7.05 9.14 -3.90
C TRP A 252 -7.92 7.96 -4.36
N PHE A 253 -9.12 7.87 -3.79
CA PHE A 253 -10.15 6.97 -4.30
C PHE A 253 -10.89 7.59 -5.50
N PRO A 254 -11.32 6.79 -6.49
CA PRO A 254 -12.10 7.28 -7.62
C PRO A 254 -13.31 8.11 -7.18
N GLY A 255 -13.46 9.31 -7.75
CA GLY A 255 -14.53 10.26 -7.39
C GLY A 255 -14.30 11.03 -6.10
N LYS A 256 -13.12 10.89 -5.47
CA LYS A 256 -12.72 11.60 -4.24
C LYS A 256 -11.40 12.35 -4.41
N GLU A 257 -11.19 12.94 -5.55
CA GLU A 257 -9.96 13.66 -5.92
C GLU A 257 -9.67 14.89 -5.02
N SER A 258 -10.65 15.35 -4.24
CA SER A 258 -10.48 16.39 -3.22
C SER A 258 -9.96 15.86 -1.88
N GLU A 259 -10.05 14.55 -1.62
CA GLU A 259 -9.64 13.89 -0.38
C GLU A 259 -8.33 13.10 -0.61
N LYS A 260 -7.26 13.84 -0.96
CA LYS A 260 -5.96 13.22 -1.30
C LYS A 260 -5.14 12.94 -0.05
N THR A 261 -4.56 11.74 -0.01
CA THR A 261 -3.45 11.39 0.87
C THR A 261 -2.14 11.78 0.18
N ILE A 262 -1.24 12.42 0.90
CA ILE A 262 0.08 12.81 0.41
C ILE A 262 1.14 12.18 1.31
N GLU A 263 1.89 11.27 0.76
CA GLU A 263 3.03 10.65 1.40
C GLU A 263 4.32 11.26 0.82
N VAL A 264 5.19 11.70 1.69
CA VAL A 264 6.49 12.27 1.32
C VAL A 264 7.56 11.35 1.85
N PHE A 265 8.45 10.91 0.98
CA PHE A 265 9.56 10.03 1.32
C PHE A 265 10.88 10.76 1.06
N ASP A 266 11.83 10.57 1.97
CA ASP A 266 13.21 11.02 1.81
C ASP A 266 14.08 9.85 1.31
N LYS A 267 14.94 10.10 0.31
CA LYS A 267 15.87 9.11 -0.24
C LYS A 267 16.94 8.75 0.78
N GLN A 268 17.25 7.45 0.88
CA GLN A 268 18.29 6.93 1.78
C GLN A 268 19.62 6.75 1.08
#